data_a99616c96e8f2fe6375b6abc30a49d18
#
_entry.id   a99616c96e8f2fe6375b6abc30a49d18
#
_cell.length_a   1.000
_cell.length_b   1.000
_cell.length_c   1.000
_cell.angle_alpha   90.00
_cell.angle_beta   90.00
_cell.angle_gamma   90.00
#
_symmetry.space_group_name_H-M   'P 1'
#
loop_
_entity.id
_entity.type
_entity.pdbx_description
1 polymer ?
#
loop_
_entity_poly.entity_id
_entity_poly.type
_entity_poly.pdbx_seq_one_letter_code
_entity_poly.pdbx_strand_id
1 'polypeptide(L)'
;NWTYADEQKKKRDWDASVEEENPYATLPQLNLYTYQMSEIIKDELQQGIEINGETEEYAFDLNEFFAVTNGKFNHESSVDKFLDAMTRQTKFPFSTEELRDELKHTFWLLDRVDSAKALAKKLKEHPVFREYEIVLAAGDGKLDDDDESMKSYDKVVAAIAEHEKTITLSVGQLTTGITIPEWT
;
A
#
# COMPACT_ATOMS: atom_id res chain seq x y z
N ASN A 1 -10.29 -30.22 -0.08
CA ASN A 1 -9.73 -28.92 0.37
C ASN A 1 -10.64 -27.81 -0.15
N TRP A 2 -11.08 -26.92 0.72
CA TRP A 2 -11.83 -25.72 0.39
C TRP A 2 -10.87 -24.62 0.00
N THR A 3 -11.12 -23.95 -1.11
CA THR A 3 -10.23 -22.92 -1.65
C THR A 3 -10.93 -21.57 -1.75
N TYR A 4 -10.17 -20.48 -1.91
CA TYR A 4 -10.70 -19.15 -2.19
C TYR A 4 -11.62 -19.15 -3.42
N ALA A 5 -11.26 -19.87 -4.48
CA ALA A 5 -12.09 -19.98 -5.67
C ALA A 5 -13.47 -20.62 -5.39
N ASP A 6 -13.51 -21.63 -4.50
CA ASP A 6 -14.76 -22.26 -4.07
C ASP A 6 -15.63 -21.29 -3.27
N GLU A 7 -15.04 -20.47 -2.41
CA GLU A 7 -15.76 -19.44 -1.65
C GLU A 7 -16.35 -18.38 -2.58
N GLN A 8 -15.56 -17.83 -3.50
CA GLN A 8 -16.03 -16.81 -4.44
C GLN A 8 -17.10 -17.37 -5.40
N LYS A 9 -16.98 -18.63 -5.78
CA LYS A 9 -18.02 -19.33 -6.55
C LYS A 9 -19.31 -19.43 -5.74
N LYS A 10 -19.26 -19.87 -4.50
CA LYS A 10 -20.43 -19.95 -3.61
C LYS A 10 -21.06 -18.60 -3.36
N LYS A 11 -20.24 -17.54 -3.20
CA LYS A 11 -20.75 -16.17 -3.05
C LYS A 11 -21.58 -15.72 -4.25
N ARG A 12 -21.13 -16.02 -5.48
CA ARG A 12 -21.81 -15.63 -6.73
C ARG A 12 -23.03 -16.49 -7.04
N ASP A 13 -22.89 -17.82 -6.84
CA ASP A 13 -23.86 -18.82 -7.27
C ASP A 13 -24.85 -19.17 -6.17
N TRP A 14 -24.93 -18.35 -5.08
CA TRP A 14 -25.87 -18.57 -4.00
C TRP A 14 -27.30 -18.43 -4.50
N ASP A 15 -28.09 -19.47 -4.31
CA ASP A 15 -29.48 -19.48 -4.73
C ASP A 15 -30.36 -18.73 -3.72
N ALA A 16 -30.82 -17.54 -4.11
CA ALA A 16 -31.70 -16.71 -3.30
C ALA A 16 -33.11 -17.31 -3.07
N SER A 17 -33.44 -18.46 -3.69
CA SER A 17 -34.67 -19.20 -3.42
C SER A 17 -34.60 -20.01 -2.11
N VAL A 18 -33.41 -20.15 -1.52
CA VAL A 18 -33.22 -20.70 -0.19
C VAL A 18 -33.44 -19.56 0.81
N GLU A 19 -34.34 -19.73 1.77
CA GLU A 19 -34.74 -18.70 2.75
C GLU A 19 -33.62 -18.22 3.69
N GLU A 20 -32.40 -18.69 3.52
CA GLU A 20 -31.23 -18.34 4.33
C GLU A 20 -30.41 -17.24 3.64
N GLU A 21 -29.96 -16.26 4.43
CA GLU A 21 -29.01 -15.25 3.98
C GLU A 21 -27.73 -15.95 3.48
N ASN A 22 -27.17 -15.42 2.37
CA ASN A 22 -25.92 -15.94 1.84
C ASN A 22 -24.76 -15.75 2.85
N PRO A 23 -24.26 -16.83 3.46
CA PRO A 23 -23.21 -16.73 4.48
C PRO A 23 -21.86 -16.27 3.91
N TYR A 24 -21.73 -16.26 2.58
CA TYR A 24 -20.53 -15.79 1.88
C TYR A 24 -20.65 -14.35 1.38
N ALA A 25 -21.79 -13.69 1.58
CA ALA A 25 -22.06 -12.35 1.04
C ALA A 25 -21.03 -11.31 1.49
N THR A 26 -20.58 -11.41 2.74
CA THR A 26 -19.62 -10.48 3.37
C THR A 26 -18.15 -10.84 3.14
N LEU A 27 -17.85 -11.98 2.51
CA LEU A 27 -16.46 -12.35 2.25
C LEU A 27 -15.83 -11.39 1.23
N PRO A 28 -14.63 -10.86 1.51
CA PRO A 28 -13.96 -9.94 0.61
C PRO A 28 -13.58 -10.62 -0.70
N GLN A 29 -13.55 -9.83 -1.77
CA GLN A 29 -13.01 -10.25 -3.05
C GLN A 29 -11.57 -9.76 -3.15
N LEU A 30 -10.63 -10.67 -3.45
CA LEU A 30 -9.26 -10.30 -3.77
C LEU A 30 -9.17 -9.88 -5.25
N ASN A 31 -8.80 -8.64 -5.48
CA ASN A 31 -8.46 -8.12 -6.81
C ASN A 31 -6.95 -7.83 -6.82
N LEU A 32 -6.22 -8.48 -7.72
CA LEU A 32 -4.79 -8.24 -7.90
C LEU A 32 -4.56 -7.31 -9.09
N TYR A 33 -4.04 -6.13 -8.83
CA TYR A 33 -3.64 -5.16 -9.83
C TYR A 33 -2.12 -5.12 -9.92
N THR A 34 -1.58 -5.24 -11.12
CA THR A 34 -0.14 -5.15 -11.37
C THR A 34 0.16 -3.96 -12.26
N TYR A 35 1.18 -3.18 -11.90
CA TYR A 35 1.62 -2.00 -12.63
C TYR A 35 3.05 -2.19 -13.09
N GLN A 36 3.32 -1.87 -14.35
CA GLN A 36 4.66 -1.98 -14.91
C GLN A 36 5.49 -0.75 -14.51
N MET A 37 6.18 -0.89 -13.39
CA MET A 37 7.00 0.19 -12.82
C MET A 37 8.11 0.66 -13.75
N SER A 38 8.69 -0.24 -14.55
CA SER A 38 9.76 0.06 -15.50
C SER A 38 9.39 1.14 -16.52
N GLU A 39 8.11 1.28 -16.89
CA GLU A 39 7.68 2.34 -17.81
C GLU A 39 7.59 3.70 -17.12
N ILE A 40 7.24 3.72 -15.82
CA ILE A 40 7.10 4.96 -15.04
C ILE A 40 8.46 5.59 -14.76
N ILE A 41 9.47 4.78 -14.52
CA ILE A 41 10.82 5.21 -14.09
C ILE A 41 11.91 4.86 -15.09
N LYS A 42 11.53 4.39 -16.29
CA LYS A 42 12.46 3.91 -17.34
C LYS A 42 13.58 4.90 -17.66
N ASP A 43 13.23 6.17 -17.79
CA ASP A 43 14.20 7.23 -18.13
C ASP A 43 15.23 7.46 -17.00
N GLU A 44 14.87 7.16 -15.75
CA GLU A 44 15.77 7.34 -14.60
C GLU A 44 16.61 6.11 -14.34
N LEU A 45 16.06 4.92 -14.53
CA LEU A 45 16.85 3.67 -14.49
C LEU A 45 17.90 3.63 -15.60
N GLN A 46 17.62 4.22 -16.75
CA GLN A 46 18.58 4.28 -17.87
C GLN A 46 19.69 5.32 -17.64
N GLN A 47 19.45 6.38 -16.86
CA GLN A 47 20.46 7.41 -16.58
C GLN A 47 21.41 7.04 -15.44
N GLY A 48 21.07 6.06 -14.62
CA GLY A 48 21.82 5.74 -13.40
C GLY A 48 22.90 4.70 -13.52
N ILE A 49 22.95 3.87 -14.57
CA ILE A 49 23.79 2.67 -14.57
C ILE A 49 24.41 2.41 -15.95
N GLU A 50 25.31 3.29 -16.40
CA GLU A 50 26.39 2.91 -17.28
C GLU A 50 27.58 2.44 -16.43
N ILE A 51 27.53 1.19 -15.95
CA ILE A 51 28.70 0.51 -15.41
C ILE A 51 29.27 -0.34 -16.52
N ASN A 52 30.38 0.11 -17.09
CA ASN A 52 31.29 -0.65 -17.99
C ASN A 52 30.74 -1.16 -19.33
N GLY A 53 29.73 -0.51 -19.93
CA GLY A 53 29.33 -0.81 -21.32
C GLY A 53 28.60 -2.15 -21.52
N GLU A 54 28.15 -2.81 -20.48
CA GLU A 54 27.28 -3.98 -20.52
C GLU A 54 25.92 -3.61 -19.99
N THR A 55 24.89 -3.82 -20.82
CA THR A 55 23.49 -3.64 -20.44
C THR A 55 23.08 -4.83 -19.58
N GLU A 56 23.28 -4.77 -18.27
CA GLU A 56 22.63 -5.70 -17.38
C GLU A 56 21.15 -5.33 -17.28
N GLU A 57 20.24 -6.28 -17.54
CA GLU A 57 18.82 -6.16 -17.21
C GLU A 57 18.71 -6.09 -15.69
N TYR A 58 18.65 -4.86 -15.17
CA TYR A 58 18.43 -4.66 -13.74
C TYR A 58 16.99 -5.03 -13.39
N ALA A 59 16.83 -6.02 -12.53
CA ALA A 59 15.58 -6.25 -11.85
C ALA A 59 15.28 -5.04 -10.97
N PHE A 60 14.08 -4.44 -11.12
CA PHE A 60 13.64 -3.34 -10.28
C PHE A 60 13.57 -3.79 -8.80
N ASP A 61 14.39 -3.18 -7.94
CA ASP A 61 14.40 -3.42 -6.50
C ASP A 61 13.62 -2.29 -5.80
N LEU A 62 12.43 -2.62 -5.30
CA LEU A 62 11.56 -1.68 -4.58
C LEU A 62 12.23 -1.15 -3.30
N ASN A 63 13.06 -1.96 -2.64
CA ASN A 63 13.72 -1.58 -1.40
C ASN A 63 14.84 -0.56 -1.67
N GLU A 64 15.55 -0.71 -2.79
CA GLU A 64 16.53 0.27 -3.23
C GLU A 64 15.85 1.56 -3.71
N PHE A 65 14.73 1.43 -4.43
CA PHE A 65 13.93 2.57 -4.89
C PHE A 65 13.49 3.49 -3.74
N PHE A 66 13.05 2.90 -2.63
CA PHE A 66 12.65 3.64 -1.41
C PHE A 66 13.78 3.76 -0.38
N ALA A 67 15.03 3.49 -0.75
CA ALA A 67 16.15 3.64 0.15
C ALA A 67 16.35 5.10 0.57
N VAL A 68 16.69 5.28 1.86
CA VAL A 68 16.83 6.59 2.51
C VAL A 68 18.21 6.73 3.10
N THR A 69 18.82 7.90 2.91
CA THR A 69 20.05 8.31 3.56
C THR A 69 19.84 9.68 4.22
N ASN A 70 20.15 9.78 5.50
CA ASN A 70 19.97 11.02 6.27
C ASN A 70 18.55 11.61 6.19
N GLY A 71 17.51 10.76 6.19
CA GLY A 71 16.11 11.16 6.16
C GLY A 71 15.58 11.62 4.79
N LYS A 72 16.35 11.44 3.71
CA LYS A 72 15.96 11.76 2.34
C LYS A 72 16.07 10.53 1.45
N PHE A 73 15.17 10.40 0.50
CA PHE A 73 15.26 9.33 -0.51
C PHE A 73 16.51 9.50 -1.37
N ASN A 74 17.20 8.40 -1.62
CA ASN A 74 18.35 8.38 -2.54
C ASN A 74 17.91 8.72 -3.97
N HIS A 75 16.69 8.33 -4.34
CA HIS A 75 16.07 8.56 -5.64
C HIS A 75 14.83 9.44 -5.50
N GLU A 76 14.99 10.64 -4.91
CA GLU A 76 13.88 11.51 -4.53
C GLU A 76 12.98 11.87 -5.71
N SER A 77 13.57 12.23 -6.88
CA SER A 77 12.79 12.58 -8.07
C SER A 77 12.02 11.41 -8.64
N SER A 78 12.55 10.18 -8.53
CA SER A 78 11.86 8.95 -8.95
C SER A 78 10.67 8.64 -8.06
N VAL A 79 10.83 8.83 -6.75
CA VAL A 79 9.71 8.68 -5.79
C VAL A 79 8.62 9.71 -6.07
N ASP A 80 8.97 10.96 -6.35
CA ASP A 80 7.99 12.00 -6.72
C ASP A 80 7.22 11.64 -8.00
N LYS A 81 7.92 11.20 -9.04
CA LYS A 81 7.29 10.73 -10.28
C LYS A 81 6.38 9.52 -10.06
N PHE A 82 6.78 8.60 -9.19
CA PHE A 82 5.94 7.46 -8.84
C PHE A 82 4.65 7.90 -8.16
N LEU A 83 4.71 8.78 -7.18
CA LEU A 83 3.53 9.32 -6.50
C LEU A 83 2.63 10.11 -7.46
N ASP A 84 3.24 10.92 -8.33
CA ASP A 84 2.51 11.63 -9.39
C ASP A 84 1.83 10.65 -10.37
N ALA A 85 2.50 9.57 -10.77
CA ALA A 85 1.92 8.56 -11.66
C ALA A 85 0.72 7.88 -11.02
N MET A 86 0.80 7.51 -9.75
CA MET A 86 -0.32 6.91 -9.00
C MET A 86 -1.56 7.79 -8.96
N THR A 87 -1.41 9.10 -9.06
CA THR A 87 -2.50 10.08 -8.93
C THR A 87 -2.97 10.69 -10.25
N ARG A 88 -2.23 10.50 -11.34
CA ARG A 88 -2.53 11.16 -12.63
C ARG A 88 -2.72 10.21 -13.80
N GLN A 89 -2.05 9.06 -13.79
CA GLN A 89 -2.12 8.14 -14.91
C GLN A 89 -3.39 7.29 -14.85
N THR A 90 -4.10 7.21 -15.95
CA THR A 90 -5.32 6.39 -16.10
C THR A 90 -5.08 4.96 -15.65
N LYS A 91 -5.98 4.41 -14.86
CA LYS A 91 -5.95 3.07 -14.26
C LYS A 91 -5.05 2.90 -13.05
N PHE A 92 -4.31 3.90 -12.63
CA PHE A 92 -3.61 3.84 -11.34
C PHE A 92 -4.56 4.08 -10.17
N PRO A 93 -4.25 3.50 -8.98
CA PRO A 93 -5.25 3.38 -7.89
C PRO A 93 -5.79 4.70 -7.35
N PHE A 94 -5.04 5.80 -7.45
CA PHE A 94 -5.46 7.10 -6.90
C PHE A 94 -5.70 8.16 -8.00
N SER A 95 -5.88 7.74 -9.26
CA SER A 95 -5.92 8.66 -10.40
C SER A 95 -7.23 9.43 -10.56
N THR A 96 -8.33 8.91 -10.04
CA THR A 96 -9.64 9.59 -10.08
C THR A 96 -10.25 9.70 -8.69
N GLU A 97 -11.23 10.58 -8.53
CA GLU A 97 -11.94 10.76 -7.27
C GLU A 97 -12.73 9.50 -6.91
N GLU A 98 -13.37 8.87 -7.89
CA GLU A 98 -14.11 7.63 -7.70
C GLU A 98 -13.22 6.50 -7.17
N LEU A 99 -12.02 6.34 -7.75
CA LEU A 99 -11.06 5.34 -7.25
C LEU A 99 -10.57 5.66 -5.83
N ARG A 100 -10.34 6.94 -5.51
CA ARG A 100 -9.97 7.35 -4.16
C ARG A 100 -11.10 7.13 -3.15
N ASP A 101 -12.35 7.21 -3.57
CA ASP A 101 -13.51 6.93 -2.74
C ASP A 101 -13.71 5.42 -2.50
N GLU A 102 -13.24 4.58 -3.42
CA GLU A 102 -13.16 3.14 -3.20
C GLU A 102 -11.98 2.76 -2.29
N LEU A 103 -10.87 3.52 -2.36
CA LEU A 103 -9.63 3.28 -1.61
C LEU A 103 -9.50 4.21 -0.39
N LYS A 104 -10.53 4.27 0.44
CA LYS A 104 -10.58 5.17 1.60
C LYS A 104 -9.53 4.83 2.65
N HIS A 105 -9.36 3.54 2.94
CA HIS A 105 -8.44 3.06 3.96
C HIS A 105 -7.49 2.03 3.36
N THR A 106 -6.24 2.41 3.15
CA THR A 106 -5.25 1.55 2.49
C THR A 106 -4.06 1.22 3.38
N PHE A 107 -3.48 0.04 3.13
CA PHE A 107 -2.32 -0.46 3.84
C PHE A 107 -1.14 -0.60 2.88
N TRP A 108 -0.03 0.08 3.18
CA TRP A 108 1.18 0.09 2.37
C TRP A 108 2.33 -0.54 3.14
N LEU A 109 2.89 -1.59 2.60
CA LEU A 109 4.01 -2.30 3.21
C LEU A 109 5.33 -1.82 2.63
N LEU A 110 6.25 -1.42 3.51
CA LEU A 110 7.61 -1.02 3.19
C LEU A 110 8.61 -1.93 3.90
N ASP A 111 9.85 -1.93 3.44
CA ASP A 111 10.94 -2.74 3.99
C ASP A 111 11.59 -2.09 5.22
N ARG A 112 11.68 -0.75 5.26
CA ARG A 112 12.44 -0.02 6.26
C ARG A 112 11.65 1.10 6.94
N VAL A 113 11.90 1.26 8.25
CA VAL A 113 11.28 2.31 9.07
C VAL A 113 11.62 3.71 8.56
N ASP A 114 12.87 3.94 8.15
CA ASP A 114 13.30 5.24 7.63
C ASP A 114 12.62 5.57 6.29
N SER A 115 12.41 4.57 5.44
CA SER A 115 11.66 4.71 4.18
C SER A 115 10.20 5.06 4.47
N ALA A 116 9.57 4.40 5.45
CA ALA A 116 8.21 4.70 5.85
C ALA A 116 8.06 6.12 6.43
N LYS A 117 9.02 6.56 7.26
CA LYS A 117 9.04 7.94 7.81
C LYS A 117 9.20 8.99 6.71
N ALA A 118 10.12 8.77 5.76
CA ALA A 118 10.35 9.69 4.65
C ALA A 118 9.14 9.74 3.71
N LEU A 119 8.51 8.58 3.43
CA LEU A 119 7.31 8.51 2.62
C LEU A 119 6.13 9.20 3.29
N ALA A 120 5.93 9.00 4.60
CA ALA A 120 4.89 9.70 5.36
C ALA A 120 4.99 11.23 5.20
N LYS A 121 6.22 11.77 5.24
CA LYS A 121 6.44 13.20 5.03
C LYS A 121 6.06 13.63 3.62
N LYS A 122 6.50 12.90 2.59
CA LYS A 122 6.16 13.22 1.20
C LYS A 122 4.66 13.15 0.92
N LEU A 123 3.97 12.14 1.44
CA LEU A 123 2.52 11.98 1.26
C LEU A 123 1.76 13.17 1.88
N LYS A 124 2.15 13.66 3.06
CA LYS A 124 1.54 14.85 3.69
C LYS A 124 1.74 16.14 2.88
N GLU A 125 2.81 16.23 2.12
CA GLU A 125 3.13 17.39 1.26
C GLU A 125 2.53 17.26 -0.16
N HIS A 126 2.14 16.03 -0.57
CA HIS A 126 1.66 15.76 -1.92
C HIS A 126 0.21 16.28 -2.13
N PRO A 127 -0.11 16.91 -3.27
CA PRO A 127 -1.42 17.56 -3.50
C PRO A 127 -2.64 16.66 -3.30
N VAL A 128 -2.54 15.37 -3.65
CA VAL A 128 -3.64 14.40 -3.51
C VAL A 128 -3.55 13.67 -2.17
N PHE A 129 -2.38 13.13 -1.82
CA PHE A 129 -2.26 12.28 -0.63
C PHE A 129 -2.36 13.06 0.69
N ARG A 130 -2.20 14.39 0.70
CA ARG A 130 -2.47 15.22 1.89
C ARG A 130 -3.91 15.17 2.39
N GLU A 131 -4.84 14.65 1.56
CA GLU A 131 -6.24 14.43 1.94
C GLU A 131 -6.41 13.19 2.83
N TYR A 132 -5.39 12.34 2.91
CA TYR A 132 -5.37 11.15 3.72
C TYR A 132 -4.68 11.40 5.06
N GLU A 133 -5.22 10.88 6.16
CA GLU A 133 -4.45 10.75 7.39
C GLU A 133 -3.38 9.66 7.22
N ILE A 134 -2.12 10.02 7.44
CA ILE A 134 -0.99 9.10 7.28
C ILE A 134 -0.63 8.51 8.64
N VAL A 135 -0.91 7.21 8.80
CA VAL A 135 -0.64 6.45 10.01
C VAL A 135 0.66 5.67 9.85
N LEU A 136 1.63 5.94 10.69
CA LEU A 136 2.88 5.18 10.72
C LEU A 136 2.75 4.03 11.73
N ALA A 137 2.61 2.81 11.22
CA ALA A 137 2.59 1.54 11.94
C ALA A 137 3.95 0.84 11.79
N ALA A 138 4.99 1.48 12.31
CA ALA A 138 6.35 0.98 12.30
C ALA A 138 6.92 1.10 13.70
N GLY A 139 7.42 0.00 14.25
CA GLY A 139 8.05 -0.04 15.57
C GLY A 139 9.28 0.85 15.63
N ASP A 140 9.60 1.32 16.82
CA ASP A 140 10.85 2.04 17.08
C ASP A 140 11.95 1.10 17.63
N GLY A 141 11.64 -0.20 17.71
CA GLY A 141 12.55 -1.26 18.18
C GLY A 141 12.84 -1.24 19.70
N LYS A 142 11.99 -0.54 20.47
CA LYS A 142 12.20 -0.36 21.93
C LYS A 142 11.28 -1.20 22.81
N LEU A 143 10.24 -1.79 22.23
CA LEU A 143 9.25 -2.61 22.91
C LEU A 143 9.26 -4.02 22.33
N ASP A 144 8.63 -4.96 23.04
CA ASP A 144 8.35 -6.28 22.47
C ASP A 144 7.41 -6.15 21.27
N ASP A 145 7.59 -7.00 20.26
CA ASP A 145 6.86 -6.94 18.97
C ASP A 145 5.33 -6.97 19.14
N ASP A 146 4.83 -7.71 20.14
CA ASP A 146 3.40 -7.81 20.41
C ASP A 146 2.84 -6.48 20.98
N ASP A 147 3.56 -5.82 21.87
CA ASP A 147 3.16 -4.52 22.44
C ASP A 147 3.19 -3.40 21.38
N GLU A 148 4.16 -3.43 20.47
CA GLU A 148 4.25 -2.49 19.36
C GLU A 148 3.12 -2.70 18.34
N SER A 149 2.80 -3.96 18.03
CA SER A 149 1.70 -4.32 17.15
C SER A 149 0.34 -3.89 17.72
N MET A 150 0.11 -4.08 19.03
CA MET A 150 -1.11 -3.63 19.68
C MET A 150 -1.26 -2.11 19.62
N LYS A 151 -0.21 -1.36 19.91
CA LYS A 151 -0.22 0.11 19.82
C LYS A 151 -0.43 0.60 18.39
N SER A 152 0.13 -0.08 17.41
CA SER A 152 -0.06 0.23 16.00
C SER A 152 -1.49 -0.05 15.56
N TYR A 153 -2.08 -1.15 16.02
CA TYR A 153 -3.49 -1.48 15.78
C TYR A 153 -4.42 -0.40 16.32
N ASP A 154 -4.25 -0.02 17.59
CA ASP A 154 -5.09 1.02 18.21
C ASP A 154 -4.99 2.36 17.47
N LYS A 155 -3.80 2.74 17.02
CA LYS A 155 -3.60 3.95 16.21
C LYS A 155 -4.35 3.90 14.88
N VAL A 156 -4.29 2.75 14.19
CA VAL A 156 -4.96 2.58 12.90
C VAL A 156 -6.47 2.63 13.07
N VAL A 157 -7.02 1.89 14.05
CA VAL A 157 -8.46 1.89 14.32
C VAL A 157 -8.96 3.28 14.72
N ALA A 158 -8.22 4.00 15.56
CA ALA A 158 -8.56 5.37 15.93
C ALA A 158 -8.54 6.31 14.71
N ALA A 159 -7.51 6.22 13.87
CA ALA A 159 -7.42 7.04 12.67
C ALA A 159 -8.57 6.76 11.68
N ILE A 160 -8.93 5.50 11.47
CA ILE A 160 -10.07 5.10 10.63
C ILE A 160 -11.39 5.66 11.18
N ALA A 161 -11.56 5.65 12.51
CA ALA A 161 -12.77 6.18 13.13
C ALA A 161 -12.89 7.72 13.06
N GLU A 162 -11.76 8.43 13.01
CA GLU A 162 -11.70 9.90 13.05
C GLU A 162 -11.56 10.54 11.65
N HIS A 163 -11.07 9.80 10.65
CA HIS A 163 -10.79 10.33 9.33
C HIS A 163 -11.47 9.53 8.22
N GLU A 164 -11.96 10.22 7.22
CA GLU A 164 -12.64 9.59 6.08
C GLU A 164 -11.67 8.77 5.21
N LYS A 165 -10.41 9.19 5.11
CA LYS A 165 -9.39 8.55 4.28
C LYS A 165 -8.08 8.39 5.07
N THR A 166 -7.52 7.19 5.09
CA THR A 166 -6.26 6.88 5.77
C THR A 166 -5.30 6.09 4.88
N ILE A 167 -4.01 6.31 5.05
CA ILE A 167 -2.95 5.46 4.52
C ILE A 167 -2.12 4.95 5.69
N THR A 168 -2.15 3.66 5.93
CA THR A 168 -1.29 3.02 6.94
C THR A 168 0.02 2.58 6.30
N LEU A 169 1.13 3.15 6.76
CA LEU A 169 2.48 2.74 6.35
C LEU A 169 3.03 1.77 7.40
N SER A 170 3.30 0.55 6.99
CA SER A 170 3.83 -0.50 7.87
C SER A 170 5.19 -1.02 7.42
N VAL A 171 5.97 -1.47 8.40
CA VAL A 171 7.23 -2.18 8.21
C VAL A 171 7.15 -3.48 9.02
N GLY A 172 6.47 -4.49 8.44
CA GLY A 172 6.28 -5.80 9.06
C GLY A 172 5.17 -5.88 10.11
N GLN A 173 4.76 -4.80 10.76
CA GLN A 173 3.66 -4.80 11.71
C GLN A 173 2.30 -4.92 11.00
N LEU A 174 1.30 -5.48 11.68
CA LEU A 174 -0.07 -5.63 11.19
C LEU A 174 -0.20 -6.46 9.90
N THR A 175 0.83 -7.21 9.50
CA THR A 175 0.82 -8.04 8.29
C THR A 175 0.16 -9.40 8.48
N THR A 176 0.06 -9.87 9.72
CA THR A 176 -0.53 -11.17 10.07
C THR A 176 -1.32 -11.09 11.37
N GLY A 177 -2.33 -11.93 11.51
CA GLY A 177 -3.11 -12.09 12.73
C GLY A 177 -4.05 -10.92 13.07
N ILE A 178 -4.25 -9.97 12.16
CA ILE A 178 -5.07 -8.77 12.36
C ILE A 178 -6.14 -8.72 11.28
N THR A 179 -7.32 -8.29 11.68
CA THR A 179 -8.43 -8.02 10.77
C THR A 179 -8.91 -6.59 10.98
N ILE A 180 -8.81 -5.77 9.94
CA ILE A 180 -9.38 -4.43 9.86
C ILE A 180 -10.29 -4.41 8.63
N PRO A 181 -11.60 -4.54 8.81
CA PRO A 181 -12.54 -4.68 7.70
C PRO A 181 -12.58 -3.49 6.74
N GLU A 182 -12.18 -2.32 7.21
CA GLU A 182 -12.18 -1.06 6.46
C GLU A 182 -11.03 -0.96 5.47
N TRP A 183 -9.99 -1.78 5.60
CA TRP A 183 -8.91 -1.81 4.62
C TRP A 183 -9.37 -2.39 3.28
N THR A 184 -9.09 -1.64 2.24
CA THR A 184 -9.45 -1.94 0.84
C THR A 184 -8.21 -2.31 0.03
#